data_8343a3388ef97b22ce4e29322c1f735b
#
_entry.id   8343a3388ef97b22ce4e29322c1f735b
#
_cell.length_a   1.000
_cell.length_b   1.000
_cell.length_c   1.000
_cell.angle_alpha   90.00
_cell.angle_beta   90.00
_cell.angle_gamma   90.00
#
_symmetry.space_group_name_H-M   'P 1'
#
loop_
_entity.id
_entity.type
_entity.pdbx_description
1 polymer ?
#
loop_
_entity_poly.entity_id
_entity_poly.type
_entity_poly.pdbx_seq_one_letter_code
_entity_poly.pdbx_strand_id
1 'polypeptide(L)'
;RAVAESTPVVPEAFRFQYETLLEDNSYQTKEIALTNLWKNFPDNRLYYLAKTKDIVGNNDKSFRLTWLALAMNTEKLQEQVKATSYNQLLDFASEEYESSVRQNALELLLQLNPNDEKVIGLLFKATIHHKWQFTKFGRDNVRLLLKKPEYRTIVEGLATTSDEKMKEMYLKFLNEK
;
A
#
# COMPACT_ATOMS: atom_id res chain seq x y z
N ARG A 1 11.76 5.04 -1.62
CA ARG A 1 11.62 4.66 -0.18
C ARG A 1 12.69 5.33 0.68
N ALA A 2 13.97 5.27 0.35
CA ALA A 2 15.05 5.94 1.10
C ALA A 2 14.96 7.48 1.09
N VAL A 3 14.40 8.08 0.04
CA VAL A 3 14.27 9.54 -0.09
C VAL A 3 13.25 10.13 0.90
N ALA A 4 12.20 9.37 1.24
CA ALA A 4 11.19 9.83 2.21
C ALA A 4 11.71 9.88 3.66
N GLU A 5 12.71 9.06 3.99
CA GLU A 5 13.33 9.03 5.32
C GLU A 5 14.41 10.11 5.50
N SER A 6 14.97 10.61 4.40
CA SER A 6 16.04 11.65 4.41
C SER A 6 15.55 13.04 3.98
N THR A 7 14.23 13.26 3.88
CA THR A 7 13.71 14.56 3.42
C THR A 7 14.03 15.66 4.45
N PRO A 8 14.69 16.73 4.02
CA PRO A 8 14.94 17.87 4.88
C PRO A 8 13.62 18.50 5.33
N VAL A 9 13.64 19.12 6.50
CA VAL A 9 12.52 19.96 6.93
C VAL A 9 12.35 21.08 5.91
N VAL A 10 11.16 21.21 5.31
CA VAL A 10 10.84 22.29 4.38
C VAL A 10 10.49 23.52 5.20
N PRO A 11 11.32 24.60 5.18
CA PRO A 11 10.97 25.85 5.83
C PRO A 11 9.70 26.45 5.27
N GLU A 12 8.91 27.15 6.08
CA GLU A 12 7.68 27.85 5.65
C GLU A 12 7.92 28.78 4.45
N ALA A 13 9.10 29.41 4.39
CA ALA A 13 9.48 30.28 3.29
C ALA A 13 9.51 29.60 1.91
N PHE A 14 9.67 28.28 1.86
CA PHE A 14 9.68 27.48 0.62
C PHE A 14 8.36 26.75 0.33
N ARG A 15 7.39 26.90 1.20
CA ARG A 15 6.09 26.23 1.05
C ARG A 15 5.44 26.50 -0.31
N PHE A 16 5.38 27.76 -0.72
CA PHE A 16 4.78 28.15 -2.00
C PHE A 16 5.48 27.50 -3.21
N GLN A 17 6.81 27.39 -3.18
CA GLN A 17 7.57 26.72 -4.23
C GLN A 17 7.20 25.23 -4.32
N TYR A 18 7.06 24.54 -3.16
CA TYR A 18 6.59 23.16 -3.15
C TYR A 18 5.15 23.00 -3.60
N GLU A 19 4.28 23.96 -3.30
CA GLU A 19 2.89 23.96 -3.79
C GLU A 19 2.81 24.10 -5.33
N THR A 20 3.70 24.89 -5.94
CA THR A 20 3.79 24.98 -7.41
C THR A 20 4.29 23.69 -8.05
N LEU A 21 5.15 22.92 -7.38
CA LEU A 21 5.60 21.61 -7.87
C LEU A 21 4.48 20.56 -7.93
N LEU A 22 3.36 20.75 -7.24
CA LEU A 22 2.19 19.86 -7.39
C LEU A 22 1.57 19.96 -8.81
N GLU A 23 1.87 21.01 -9.57
CA GLU A 23 1.39 21.24 -10.93
C GLU A 23 2.44 20.87 -11.99
N ASP A 24 3.64 20.43 -11.58
CA ASP A 24 4.71 20.00 -12.49
C ASP A 24 4.25 18.89 -13.44
N ASN A 25 4.88 18.77 -14.61
CA ASN A 25 4.56 17.71 -15.57
C ASN A 25 5.03 16.33 -15.12
N SER A 26 6.08 16.26 -14.28
CA SER A 26 6.64 15.02 -13.74
C SER A 26 5.83 14.52 -12.56
N TYR A 27 5.28 13.31 -12.64
CA TYR A 27 4.62 12.65 -11.51
C TYR A 27 5.57 12.40 -10.34
N GLN A 28 6.85 12.14 -10.60
CA GLN A 28 7.85 11.99 -9.56
C GLN A 28 8.06 13.29 -8.78
N THR A 29 8.12 14.43 -9.48
CA THR A 29 8.21 15.76 -8.84
C THR A 29 6.98 16.03 -7.99
N LYS A 30 5.78 15.76 -8.51
CA LYS A 30 4.52 15.89 -7.76
C LYS A 30 4.51 15.02 -6.51
N GLU A 31 4.96 13.78 -6.61
CA GLU A 31 5.01 12.82 -5.49
C GLU A 31 5.94 13.30 -4.37
N ILE A 32 7.12 13.77 -4.72
CA ILE A 32 8.09 14.36 -3.77
C ILE A 32 7.48 15.62 -3.12
N ALA A 33 6.88 16.50 -3.91
CA ALA A 33 6.26 17.71 -3.42
C ALA A 33 5.10 17.40 -2.45
N LEU A 34 4.19 16.52 -2.83
CA LEU A 34 3.05 16.10 -1.98
C LEU A 34 3.52 15.51 -0.66
N THR A 35 4.49 14.61 -0.71
CA THR A 35 5.04 13.95 0.49
C THR A 35 5.66 14.96 1.45
N ASN A 36 6.45 15.91 0.94
CA ASN A 36 7.08 16.94 1.74
C ASN A 36 6.07 17.92 2.32
N LEU A 37 5.11 18.38 1.53
CA LEU A 37 4.05 19.28 1.99
C LEU A 37 3.20 18.62 3.09
N TRP A 38 2.77 17.38 2.87
CA TRP A 38 1.97 16.63 3.84
C TRP A 38 2.70 16.41 5.17
N LYS A 39 4.02 16.12 5.09
CA LYS A 39 4.87 15.88 6.26
C LYS A 39 5.13 17.16 7.07
N ASN A 40 5.46 18.24 6.40
CA ASN A 40 5.93 19.47 7.06
C ASN A 40 4.82 20.46 7.41
N PHE A 41 3.63 20.36 6.77
CA PHE A 41 2.51 21.28 7.01
C PHE A 41 1.24 20.51 7.41
N PRO A 42 1.19 19.96 8.64
CA PRO A 42 0.11 19.08 9.09
C PRO A 42 -1.29 19.72 9.03
N ASP A 43 -1.41 21.01 9.26
CA ASP A 43 -2.68 21.74 9.21
C ASP A 43 -3.26 21.83 7.79
N ASN A 44 -2.43 21.66 6.76
CA ASN A 44 -2.80 21.76 5.37
C ASN A 44 -2.94 20.40 4.66
N ARG A 45 -2.82 19.27 5.37
CA ARG A 45 -2.88 17.92 4.79
C ARG A 45 -4.13 17.69 3.95
N LEU A 46 -5.30 18.08 4.47
CA LEU A 46 -6.57 17.93 3.73
C LEU A 46 -6.59 18.75 2.45
N TYR A 47 -6.06 19.96 2.47
CA TYR A 47 -5.94 20.81 1.28
C TYR A 47 -5.06 20.17 0.20
N TYR A 48 -3.89 19.66 0.57
CA TYR A 48 -2.98 19.01 -0.39
C TYR A 48 -3.57 17.73 -0.97
N LEU A 49 -4.23 16.91 -0.15
CA LEU A 49 -4.92 15.72 -0.61
C LEU A 49 -6.08 16.07 -1.55
N ALA A 50 -6.87 17.10 -1.23
CA ALA A 50 -7.95 17.55 -2.09
C ALA A 50 -7.46 18.08 -3.44
N LYS A 51 -6.37 18.87 -3.43
CA LYS A 51 -5.76 19.43 -4.65
C LYS A 51 -5.23 18.36 -5.60
N THR A 52 -4.81 17.21 -5.07
CA THR A 52 -4.14 16.14 -5.84
C THR A 52 -4.98 14.87 -6.03
N LYS A 53 -6.23 14.86 -5.55
CA LYS A 53 -7.11 13.67 -5.52
C LYS A 53 -7.35 13.02 -6.89
N ASP A 54 -7.39 13.82 -7.95
CA ASP A 54 -7.73 13.37 -9.30
C ASP A 54 -6.49 12.98 -10.13
N ILE A 55 -5.29 13.06 -9.54
CA ILE A 55 -4.05 12.65 -10.20
C ILE A 55 -3.92 11.13 -10.16
N VAL A 56 -4.03 10.51 -11.34
CA VAL A 56 -3.95 9.05 -11.49
C VAL A 56 -2.50 8.53 -11.46
N GLY A 57 -1.54 9.32 -11.94
CA GLY A 57 -0.14 8.94 -12.03
C GLY A 57 0.18 8.11 -13.28
N ASN A 58 1.38 7.54 -13.30
CA ASN A 58 1.89 6.64 -14.35
C ASN A 58 1.32 5.22 -14.23
N ASN A 59 1.71 4.35 -15.16
CA ASN A 59 1.34 2.92 -15.15
C ASN A 59 1.81 2.19 -13.89
N ASP A 60 2.93 2.59 -13.28
CA ASP A 60 3.44 2.06 -12.02
C ASP A 60 2.62 2.47 -10.78
N LYS A 61 1.65 3.39 -10.96
CA LYS A 61 0.77 3.91 -9.91
C LYS A 61 1.48 4.52 -8.69
N SER A 62 2.78 4.84 -8.79
CA SER A 62 3.60 5.35 -7.68
C SER A 62 2.95 6.55 -6.99
N PHE A 63 2.63 7.61 -7.75
CA PHE A 63 1.96 8.78 -7.20
C PHE A 63 0.64 8.44 -6.49
N ARG A 64 -0.20 7.59 -7.13
CA ARG A 64 -1.51 7.24 -6.56
C ARG A 64 -1.37 6.40 -5.29
N LEU A 65 -0.46 5.45 -5.26
CA LEU A 65 -0.15 4.66 -4.07
C LEU A 65 0.35 5.54 -2.91
N THR A 66 1.23 6.50 -3.20
CA THR A 66 1.67 7.50 -2.22
C THR A 66 0.50 8.33 -1.72
N TRP A 67 -0.36 8.84 -2.62
CA TRP A 67 -1.56 9.58 -2.22
C TRP A 67 -2.47 8.77 -1.29
N LEU A 68 -2.74 7.50 -1.63
CA LEU A 68 -3.57 6.60 -0.81
C LEU A 68 -2.95 6.35 0.57
N ALA A 69 -1.63 6.15 0.64
CA ALA A 69 -0.92 5.99 1.91
C ALA A 69 -1.05 7.25 2.80
N LEU A 70 -0.87 8.44 2.22
CA LEU A 70 -1.02 9.71 2.94
C LEU A 70 -2.48 9.94 3.40
N ALA A 71 -3.45 9.62 2.54
CA ALA A 71 -4.87 9.72 2.86
C ALA A 71 -5.24 8.84 4.05
N MET A 72 -4.83 7.57 4.05
CA MET A 72 -5.09 6.64 5.15
C MET A 72 -4.45 7.07 6.47
N ASN A 73 -3.32 7.79 6.42
CA ASN A 73 -2.62 8.32 7.59
C ASN A 73 -3.06 9.74 8.00
N THR A 74 -4.14 10.27 7.40
CA THR A 74 -4.67 11.60 7.72
C THR A 74 -5.87 11.48 8.66
N GLU A 75 -5.69 11.84 9.94
CA GLU A 75 -6.69 11.63 11.01
C GLU A 75 -8.05 12.28 10.70
N LYS A 76 -8.06 13.51 10.20
CA LYS A 76 -9.28 14.29 9.94
C LYS A 76 -9.96 13.98 8.59
N LEU A 77 -9.46 12.99 7.86
CA LEU A 77 -10.08 12.61 6.58
C LEU A 77 -11.39 11.86 6.84
N GLN A 78 -12.41 12.16 6.03
CA GLN A 78 -13.72 11.50 6.14
C GLN A 78 -13.59 9.97 5.98
N GLU A 79 -14.30 9.21 6.82
CA GLU A 79 -14.25 7.74 6.81
C GLU A 79 -14.66 7.14 5.45
N GLN A 80 -15.60 7.78 4.75
CA GLN A 80 -15.98 7.36 3.39
C GLN A 80 -14.79 7.45 2.40
N VAL A 81 -13.96 8.47 2.51
CA VAL A 81 -12.78 8.63 1.66
C VAL A 81 -11.72 7.58 2.02
N LYS A 82 -11.52 7.31 3.31
CA LYS A 82 -10.63 6.24 3.77
C LYS A 82 -11.08 4.86 3.27
N ALA A 83 -12.37 4.54 3.41
CA ALA A 83 -12.93 3.28 2.93
C ALA A 83 -12.73 3.12 1.40
N THR A 84 -13.00 4.17 0.63
CA THR A 84 -12.75 4.18 -0.83
C THR A 84 -11.27 4.01 -1.15
N SER A 85 -10.38 4.67 -0.40
CA SER A 85 -8.93 4.56 -0.56
C SER A 85 -8.43 3.15 -0.24
N TYR A 86 -8.95 2.53 0.82
CA TYR A 86 -8.61 1.15 1.17
C TYR A 86 -9.04 0.15 0.09
N ASN A 87 -10.28 0.30 -0.43
CA ASN A 87 -10.77 -0.53 -1.53
C ASN A 87 -9.92 -0.37 -2.80
N GLN A 88 -9.45 0.84 -3.09
CA GLN A 88 -8.54 1.08 -4.22
C GLN A 88 -7.16 0.42 -4.01
N LEU A 89 -6.65 0.36 -2.77
CA LEU A 89 -5.43 -0.40 -2.46
C LEU A 89 -5.63 -1.91 -2.66
N LEU A 90 -6.80 -2.46 -2.27
CA LEU A 90 -7.14 -3.87 -2.53
C LEU A 90 -7.21 -4.15 -4.04
N ASP A 91 -7.78 -3.22 -4.82
CA ASP A 91 -7.82 -3.31 -6.27
C ASP A 91 -6.41 -3.33 -6.87
N PHE A 92 -5.52 -2.41 -6.47
CA PHE A 92 -4.12 -2.38 -6.93
C PHE A 92 -3.31 -3.62 -6.52
N ALA A 93 -3.71 -4.32 -5.47
CA ALA A 93 -3.10 -5.58 -5.08
C ALA A 93 -3.63 -6.79 -5.87
N SER A 94 -4.69 -6.62 -6.69
CA SER A 94 -5.33 -7.67 -7.48
C SER A 94 -4.48 -8.13 -8.67
N GLU A 95 -4.92 -9.19 -9.33
CA GLU A 95 -4.23 -9.80 -10.47
C GLU A 95 -4.28 -8.96 -11.76
N GLU A 96 -5.07 -7.89 -11.77
CA GLU A 96 -5.21 -6.95 -12.89
C GLU A 96 -3.96 -6.05 -13.07
N TYR A 97 -3.09 -5.99 -12.06
CA TYR A 97 -1.94 -5.09 -12.06
C TYR A 97 -0.61 -5.82 -12.10
N GLU A 98 0.41 -5.10 -12.57
CA GLU A 98 1.79 -5.56 -12.57
C GLU A 98 2.30 -5.88 -11.16
N SER A 99 3.19 -6.86 -11.05
CA SER A 99 3.70 -7.35 -9.76
C SER A 99 4.32 -6.26 -8.87
N SER A 100 4.91 -5.22 -9.45
CA SER A 100 5.47 -4.07 -8.72
C SER A 100 4.37 -3.24 -8.06
N VAL A 101 3.28 -2.95 -8.77
CA VAL A 101 2.11 -2.24 -8.23
C VAL A 101 1.46 -3.06 -7.12
N ARG A 102 1.25 -4.36 -7.38
CA ARG A 102 0.67 -5.31 -6.41
C ARG A 102 1.51 -5.40 -5.13
N GLN A 103 2.83 -5.48 -5.26
CA GLN A 103 3.73 -5.53 -4.11
C GLN A 103 3.63 -4.26 -3.26
N ASN A 104 3.70 -3.09 -3.89
CA ASN A 104 3.62 -1.82 -3.17
C ASN A 104 2.25 -1.64 -2.48
N ALA A 105 1.16 -2.04 -3.15
CA ALA A 105 -0.18 -2.01 -2.55
C ALA A 105 -0.30 -2.98 -1.36
N LEU A 106 0.21 -4.22 -1.49
CA LEU A 106 0.23 -5.20 -0.40
C LEU A 106 1.07 -4.74 0.80
N GLU A 107 2.21 -4.09 0.55
CA GLU A 107 3.04 -3.52 1.63
C GLU A 107 2.25 -2.48 2.44
N LEU A 108 1.51 -1.60 1.77
CA LEU A 108 0.64 -0.61 2.44
C LEU A 108 -0.52 -1.27 3.19
N LEU A 109 -1.21 -2.23 2.56
CA LEU A 109 -2.32 -2.95 3.18
C LEU A 109 -1.90 -3.72 4.44
N LEU A 110 -0.74 -4.38 4.41
CA LEU A 110 -0.18 -5.08 5.57
C LEU A 110 0.18 -4.13 6.72
N GLN A 111 0.54 -2.89 6.43
CA GLN A 111 0.78 -1.86 7.45
C GLN A 111 -0.53 -1.31 8.04
N LEU A 112 -1.58 -1.21 7.22
CA LEU A 112 -2.87 -0.62 7.62
C LEU A 112 -3.77 -1.61 8.35
N ASN A 113 -3.93 -2.82 7.81
CA ASN A 113 -4.78 -3.87 8.38
C ASN A 113 -4.26 -5.27 8.03
N PRO A 114 -3.26 -5.77 8.75
CA PRO A 114 -2.70 -7.09 8.50
C PRO A 114 -3.66 -8.26 8.81
N ASN A 115 -4.78 -8.00 9.50
CA ASN A 115 -5.77 -9.02 9.85
C ASN A 115 -6.88 -9.17 8.80
N ASP A 116 -6.88 -8.36 7.74
CA ASP A 116 -7.87 -8.47 6.68
C ASP A 116 -7.64 -9.77 5.87
N GLU A 117 -8.64 -10.65 5.87
CA GLU A 117 -8.61 -11.92 5.15
C GLU A 117 -8.35 -11.75 3.65
N LYS A 118 -8.85 -10.66 3.03
CA LYS A 118 -8.60 -10.35 1.62
C LYS A 118 -7.12 -10.04 1.38
N VAL A 119 -6.50 -9.26 2.29
CA VAL A 119 -5.07 -8.92 2.20
C VAL A 119 -4.23 -10.18 2.34
N ILE A 120 -4.55 -11.05 3.32
CA ILE A 120 -3.88 -12.32 3.51
C ILE A 120 -4.05 -13.22 2.27
N GLY A 121 -5.25 -13.34 1.73
CA GLY A 121 -5.51 -14.11 0.50
C GLY A 121 -4.69 -13.61 -0.71
N LEU A 122 -4.62 -12.30 -0.93
CA LEU A 122 -3.81 -11.67 -1.97
C LEU A 122 -2.31 -11.90 -1.76
N LEU A 123 -1.85 -11.87 -0.51
CA LEU A 123 -0.47 -12.17 -0.16
C LEU A 123 -0.11 -13.63 -0.46
N PHE A 124 -1.01 -14.57 -0.16
CA PHE A 124 -0.80 -15.98 -0.51
C PHE A 124 -0.75 -16.20 -2.03
N LYS A 125 -1.59 -15.51 -2.82
CA LYS A 125 -1.49 -15.53 -4.28
C LYS A 125 -0.14 -15.03 -4.81
N ALA A 126 0.51 -14.08 -4.13
CA ALA A 126 1.86 -13.65 -4.47
C ALA A 126 2.89 -14.79 -4.33
N THR A 127 2.68 -15.76 -3.42
CA THR A 127 3.64 -16.86 -3.17
C THR A 127 3.80 -17.84 -4.34
N ILE A 128 2.88 -17.83 -5.30
CA ILE A 128 2.85 -18.72 -6.48
C ILE A 128 2.99 -17.95 -7.82
N HIS A 129 3.31 -16.66 -7.76
CA HIS A 129 3.44 -15.84 -8.95
C HIS A 129 4.69 -16.24 -9.76
N HIS A 130 4.66 -16.06 -11.11
CA HIS A 130 5.79 -16.41 -11.98
C HIS A 130 7.04 -15.52 -11.80
N LYS A 131 6.88 -14.24 -11.38
CA LYS A 131 7.99 -13.33 -11.11
C LYS A 131 8.59 -13.64 -9.74
N TRP A 132 9.82 -14.14 -9.71
CA TRP A 132 10.45 -14.65 -8.50
C TRP A 132 10.58 -13.62 -7.37
N GLN A 133 10.84 -12.36 -7.68
CA GLN A 133 10.96 -11.29 -6.67
C GLN A 133 9.64 -11.10 -5.92
N PHE A 134 8.52 -11.09 -6.63
CA PHE A 134 7.19 -10.98 -6.03
C PHE A 134 6.80 -12.25 -5.27
N THR A 135 7.18 -13.42 -5.78
CA THR A 135 7.00 -14.69 -5.07
C THR A 135 7.81 -14.73 -3.78
N LYS A 136 9.06 -14.25 -3.80
CA LYS A 136 9.89 -14.14 -2.60
C LYS A 136 9.27 -13.20 -1.59
N PHE A 137 8.82 -12.02 -2.01
CA PHE A 137 8.09 -11.07 -1.17
C PHE A 137 6.89 -11.74 -0.49
N GLY A 138 6.04 -12.43 -1.26
CA GLY A 138 4.88 -13.15 -0.73
C GLY A 138 5.26 -14.18 0.32
N ARG A 139 6.23 -15.06 0.02
CA ARG A 139 6.68 -16.13 0.94
C ARG A 139 7.29 -15.58 2.23
N ASP A 140 8.14 -14.57 2.12
CA ASP A 140 8.81 -13.98 3.28
C ASP A 140 7.78 -13.34 4.23
N ASN A 141 6.79 -12.61 3.68
CA ASN A 141 5.75 -11.97 4.48
C ASN A 141 4.76 -13.00 5.07
N VAL A 142 4.36 -14.03 4.33
CA VAL A 142 3.52 -15.12 4.86
C VAL A 142 4.21 -15.80 6.04
N ARG A 143 5.48 -16.15 5.91
CA ARG A 143 6.24 -16.77 7.02
C ARG A 143 6.37 -15.85 8.22
N LEU A 144 6.54 -14.55 7.99
CA LEU A 144 6.58 -13.56 9.06
C LEU A 144 5.23 -13.46 9.79
N LEU A 145 4.14 -13.41 9.08
CA LEU A 145 2.79 -13.39 9.66
C LEU A 145 2.52 -14.66 10.47
N LEU A 146 2.80 -15.83 9.92
CA LEU A 146 2.52 -17.13 10.56
C LEU A 146 3.35 -17.41 11.81
N LYS A 147 4.32 -16.57 12.16
CA LYS A 147 4.98 -16.62 13.50
C LYS A 147 4.04 -16.24 14.64
N LYS A 148 2.95 -15.54 14.34
CA LYS A 148 1.97 -15.09 15.32
C LYS A 148 0.72 -15.99 15.25
N PRO A 149 0.25 -16.53 16.40
CA PRO A 149 -0.89 -17.47 16.42
C PRO A 149 -2.17 -16.95 15.80
N GLU A 150 -2.46 -15.65 15.97
CA GLU A 150 -3.68 -15.03 15.44
C GLU A 150 -3.80 -15.15 13.92
N TYR A 151 -2.69 -15.03 13.18
CA TYR A 151 -2.73 -15.18 11.71
C TYR A 151 -2.87 -16.64 11.29
N ARG A 152 -2.35 -17.58 12.09
CA ARG A 152 -2.56 -19.01 11.81
C ARG A 152 -4.03 -19.36 11.82
N THR A 153 -4.79 -18.87 12.80
CA THR A 153 -6.25 -19.07 12.88
C THR A 153 -6.97 -18.50 11.66
N ILE A 154 -6.59 -17.28 11.20
CA ILE A 154 -7.19 -16.69 9.99
C ILE A 154 -6.88 -17.57 8.76
N VAL A 155 -5.64 -18.02 8.60
CA VAL A 155 -5.23 -18.85 7.46
C VAL A 155 -5.90 -20.24 7.51
N GLU A 156 -6.09 -20.83 8.67
CA GLU A 156 -6.86 -22.05 8.85
C GLU A 156 -8.33 -21.86 8.40
N GLY A 157 -8.94 -20.73 8.76
CA GLY A 157 -10.27 -20.35 8.28
C GLY A 157 -10.34 -20.21 6.76
N LEU A 158 -9.39 -19.50 6.15
CA LEU A 158 -9.28 -19.35 4.70
C LEU A 158 -9.08 -20.69 3.99
N ALA A 159 -8.34 -21.63 4.58
CA ALA A 159 -8.13 -22.97 4.01
C ALA A 159 -9.44 -23.78 3.94
N THR A 160 -10.42 -23.51 4.80
CA THR A 160 -11.72 -24.22 4.79
C THR A 160 -12.69 -23.69 3.72
N THR A 161 -12.52 -22.43 3.30
CA THR A 161 -13.46 -21.73 2.40
C THR A 161 -12.93 -21.55 0.97
N SER A 162 -11.65 -21.88 0.73
CA SER A 162 -10.98 -21.70 -0.55
C SER A 162 -11.09 -22.93 -1.47
N ASP A 163 -10.80 -22.72 -2.76
CA ASP A 163 -10.63 -23.82 -3.71
C ASP A 163 -9.45 -24.75 -3.32
N GLU A 164 -9.41 -25.96 -3.89
CA GLU A 164 -8.44 -26.98 -3.50
C GLU A 164 -6.99 -26.54 -3.70
N LYS A 165 -6.69 -25.79 -4.76
CA LYS A 165 -5.33 -25.28 -5.04
C LYS A 165 -4.85 -24.28 -3.98
N MET A 166 -5.73 -23.35 -3.62
CA MET A 166 -5.42 -22.37 -2.55
C MET A 166 -5.33 -23.06 -1.20
N LYS A 167 -6.22 -24.00 -0.90
CA LYS A 167 -6.22 -24.78 0.34
C LYS A 167 -4.91 -25.54 0.52
N GLU A 168 -4.44 -26.29 -0.48
CA GLU A 168 -3.15 -26.98 -0.43
C GLU A 168 -2.01 -26.00 -0.09
N MET A 169 -2.04 -24.81 -0.68
CA MET A 169 -1.03 -23.79 -0.44
C MET A 169 -1.08 -23.25 1.00
N TYR A 170 -2.28 -22.95 1.53
CA TYR A 170 -2.42 -22.54 2.94
C TYR A 170 -1.88 -23.62 3.89
N LEU A 171 -2.29 -24.88 3.69
CA LEU A 171 -1.86 -26.01 4.51
C LEU A 171 -0.34 -26.23 4.44
N LYS A 172 0.27 -26.05 3.26
CA LYS A 172 1.72 -26.14 3.10
C LYS A 172 2.43 -25.16 4.02
N PHE A 173 2.05 -23.88 4.04
CA PHE A 173 2.68 -22.86 4.87
C PHE A 173 2.38 -23.07 6.37
N LEU A 174 1.16 -23.51 6.72
CA LEU A 174 0.80 -23.83 8.11
C LEU A 174 1.64 -24.97 8.69
N ASN A 175 2.09 -25.92 7.86
CA ASN A 175 2.90 -27.08 8.23
C ASN A 175 4.42 -26.84 8.11
N GLU A 176 4.87 -25.71 7.56
CA GLU A 176 6.29 -25.31 7.61
C GLU A 176 6.70 -25.08 9.07
N LYS A 177 7.80 -25.76 9.51
CA LYS A 177 8.38 -25.64 10.86
C LYS A 177 9.31 -24.44 10.97
#